data_a58fba3107eb81471c49bfeb5682ab09
#
_entry.id   a58fba3107eb81471c49bfeb5682ab09
#
_cell.length_a   1.000
_cell.length_b   1.000
_cell.length_c   1.000
_cell.angle_alpha   90.00
_cell.angle_beta   90.00
_cell.angle_gamma   90.00
#
_symmetry.space_group_name_H-M   'P 1'
#
loop_
_entity.id
_entity.type
_entity.pdbx_description
1 polymer ?
#
loop_
_entity_poly.entity_id
_entity_poly.type
_entity_poly.pdbx_seq_one_letter_code
_entity_poly.pdbx_strand_id
1 'polypeptide(L)'
;MKWQQVMAAAVSATMILSLAACGGSGKNGGSGGDVTDVKYADIKLGEDYTDLKADLKMMTNRTDMLDEGYTGEKTWAQYLEEFNKEYPDIKVDIEGITDYSEDSLLRLQGGDWGDIMMIPEVDKSDLSTYFLSYGDVDSVSEQVKYPNRWLYDGEVYGLPITAVGRGIVYNKRVFSEAGITSAPKTPEEFLEALKKLKGKTQAPLYTNYAAGWTMGAWDDYTAVAATGDGTFRNQKLVHAKDPFSDPGDGTSAYNVYKILYDAVEQGLTEDDFSTTDWEGSKNMLNSGQIGCMVLGSWAYPQVKSAGDKGEDIGYMP
;
A
#
# COMPACT_ATOMS: atom_id res chain seq x y z
N MET A 1 43.59 -13.95 5.52
CA MET A 1 43.23 -12.51 5.63
C MET A 1 43.83 -11.67 4.49
N LYS A 2 43.81 -12.06 3.25
CA LYS A 2 44.25 -11.26 2.08
C LYS A 2 43.38 -11.46 0.82
N TRP A 3 42.38 -12.29 0.85
CA TRP A 3 41.47 -12.54 -0.29
C TRP A 3 40.18 -11.71 -0.26
N GLN A 4 39.76 -11.26 0.87
CA GLN A 4 38.55 -10.42 1.02
C GLN A 4 38.77 -8.94 0.61
N GLN A 5 39.99 -8.47 0.63
CA GLN A 5 40.32 -7.08 0.20
C GLN A 5 40.47 -6.92 -1.33
N VAL A 6 40.66 -8.00 -2.06
CA VAL A 6 40.79 -7.97 -3.53
C VAL A 6 39.44 -8.02 -4.23
N MET A 7 38.42 -8.61 -3.60
CA MET A 7 37.05 -8.65 -4.15
C MET A 7 36.31 -7.31 -3.96
N ALA A 8 36.58 -6.57 -2.89
CA ALA A 8 35.97 -5.26 -2.67
C ALA A 8 36.46 -4.18 -3.65
N ALA A 9 37.70 -4.30 -4.16
CA ALA A 9 38.27 -3.37 -5.14
C ALA A 9 37.81 -3.65 -6.59
N ALA A 10 37.40 -4.87 -6.91
CA ALA A 10 36.93 -5.24 -8.25
C ALA A 10 35.47 -4.83 -8.49
N VAL A 11 34.62 -4.84 -7.45
CA VAL A 11 33.21 -4.41 -7.55
C VAL A 11 33.09 -2.89 -7.64
N SER A 12 33.98 -2.15 -6.98
CA SER A 12 33.99 -0.66 -7.04
C SER A 12 34.47 -0.11 -8.39
N ALA A 13 35.28 -0.85 -9.14
CA ALA A 13 35.80 -0.41 -10.44
C ALA A 13 34.82 -0.66 -11.60
N THR A 14 33.88 -1.60 -11.43
CA THR A 14 32.90 -1.93 -12.50
C THR A 14 31.69 -0.98 -12.46
N MET A 15 31.36 -0.34 -11.33
CA MET A 15 30.29 0.66 -11.25
C MET A 15 30.68 2.04 -11.80
N ILE A 16 32.00 2.36 -11.87
CA ILE A 16 32.46 3.66 -12.38
C ILE A 16 32.54 3.66 -13.94
N LEU A 17 32.52 2.50 -14.59
CA LEU A 17 32.63 2.37 -16.04
C LEU A 17 31.29 2.34 -16.78
N SER A 18 30.17 2.16 -16.09
CA SER A 18 28.83 2.20 -16.69
C SER A 18 28.20 3.60 -16.79
N LEU A 19 28.78 4.60 -16.14
CA LEU A 19 28.33 6.00 -16.22
C LEU A 19 29.00 6.82 -17.34
N ALA A 20 29.92 6.23 -18.11
CA ALA A 20 30.66 6.94 -19.16
C ALA A 20 30.14 6.66 -20.61
N ALA A 21 29.02 5.96 -20.80
CA ALA A 21 28.54 5.57 -22.12
C ALA A 21 27.39 6.42 -22.71
N CYS A 22 27.03 7.54 -22.10
CA CYS A 22 26.08 8.50 -22.67
C CYS A 22 26.69 9.92 -22.84
N GLY A 23 27.83 10.02 -23.51
CA GLY A 23 28.48 11.27 -23.90
C GLY A 23 28.60 11.39 -25.40
N GLY A 24 27.51 11.64 -26.11
CA GLY A 24 27.48 12.06 -27.51
C GLY A 24 27.61 13.58 -27.61
N SER A 25 28.70 14.07 -28.23
CA SER A 25 28.99 15.47 -28.48
C SER A 25 27.86 16.18 -29.26
N GLY A 26 27.16 17.09 -28.64
CA GLY A 26 26.36 18.12 -29.26
C GLY A 26 26.49 19.40 -28.44
N LYS A 27 27.26 20.38 -28.97
CA LYS A 27 27.33 21.73 -28.39
C LYS A 27 25.99 22.43 -28.53
N ASN A 28 25.29 22.68 -27.45
CA ASN A 28 24.52 23.91 -27.23
C ASN A 28 24.31 24.10 -25.74
N GLY A 29 24.52 25.33 -25.27
CA GLY A 29 24.65 25.67 -23.87
C GLY A 29 23.35 25.53 -23.08
N GLY A 30 23.37 24.63 -22.13
CA GLY A 30 22.53 24.58 -20.96
C GLY A 30 23.41 24.03 -19.82
N SER A 31 23.47 24.74 -18.71
CA SER A 31 24.22 24.37 -17.53
C SER A 31 23.76 22.98 -17.07
N GLY A 32 24.54 21.95 -17.40
CA GLY A 32 24.33 20.60 -16.87
C GLY A 32 24.73 20.56 -15.41
N GLY A 33 23.81 20.91 -14.53
CA GLY A 33 23.89 20.55 -13.11
C GLY A 33 23.83 19.02 -12.99
N ASP A 34 24.55 18.47 -12.04
CA ASP A 34 24.47 17.05 -11.72
C ASP A 34 23.00 16.73 -11.36
N VAL A 35 22.40 15.76 -12.05
CA VAL A 35 20.97 15.45 -11.91
C VAL A 35 20.62 15.01 -10.47
N THR A 36 21.64 14.66 -9.68
CA THR A 36 21.50 14.31 -8.26
C THR A 36 21.17 15.50 -7.36
N ASP A 37 21.34 16.74 -7.84
CA ASP A 37 21.06 17.95 -7.06
C ASP A 37 19.65 18.53 -7.31
N VAL A 38 18.86 17.93 -8.23
CA VAL A 38 17.49 18.39 -8.51
C VAL A 38 16.56 17.94 -7.38
N LYS A 39 15.94 18.90 -6.70
CA LYS A 39 14.96 18.64 -5.66
C LYS A 39 13.55 18.67 -6.25
N TYR A 40 12.68 17.79 -5.78
CA TYR A 40 11.28 17.74 -6.21
C TYR A 40 10.57 19.09 -6.06
N ALA A 41 10.84 19.80 -4.95
CA ALA A 41 10.25 21.11 -4.67
C ALA A 41 10.63 22.21 -5.67
N ASP A 42 11.74 22.05 -6.39
CA ASP A 42 12.22 23.02 -7.36
C ASP A 42 11.65 22.79 -8.76
N ILE A 43 10.97 21.65 -9.00
CA ILE A 43 10.42 21.28 -10.29
C ILE A 43 9.01 21.85 -10.45
N LYS A 44 8.80 22.64 -11.52
CA LYS A 44 7.48 23.08 -11.95
C LYS A 44 6.93 22.11 -12.98
N LEU A 45 6.00 21.27 -12.56
CA LEU A 45 5.37 20.30 -13.44
C LEU A 45 4.67 20.97 -14.63
N GLY A 46 4.92 20.45 -15.83
CA GLY A 46 4.40 21.00 -17.09
C GLY A 46 5.16 22.22 -17.63
N GLU A 47 6.14 22.77 -16.89
CA GLU A 47 7.00 23.87 -17.33
C GLU A 47 8.46 23.41 -17.52
N ASP A 48 9.01 22.71 -16.52
CA ASP A 48 10.39 22.26 -16.54
C ASP A 48 10.51 20.87 -17.19
N TYR A 49 11.62 20.62 -17.86
CA TYR A 49 11.98 19.31 -18.42
C TYR A 49 10.97 18.71 -19.43
N THR A 50 10.14 19.52 -20.07
CA THR A 50 9.10 19.04 -21.02
C THR A 50 9.65 18.42 -22.31
N ASP A 51 10.95 18.61 -22.59
CA ASP A 51 11.67 18.05 -23.73
C ASP A 51 12.46 16.76 -23.41
N LEU A 52 12.35 16.27 -22.16
CA LEU A 52 12.99 15.02 -21.78
C LEU A 52 12.43 13.83 -22.56
N LYS A 53 13.33 12.90 -22.90
CA LYS A 53 13.02 11.63 -23.55
C LYS A 53 13.48 10.49 -22.66
N ALA A 54 12.56 9.64 -22.28
CA ALA A 54 12.86 8.48 -21.46
C ALA A 54 11.88 7.33 -21.73
N ASP A 55 12.38 6.10 -21.62
CA ASP A 55 11.58 4.89 -21.54
C ASP A 55 11.75 4.35 -20.11
N LEU A 56 10.74 4.51 -19.27
CA LEU A 56 10.76 4.15 -17.85
C LEU A 56 9.95 2.87 -17.59
N LYS A 57 10.37 2.10 -16.61
CA LYS A 57 9.65 0.92 -16.10
C LYS A 57 9.10 1.21 -14.71
N MET A 58 7.82 0.92 -14.51
CA MET A 58 7.14 1.08 -13.24
C MET A 58 6.53 -0.23 -12.76
N MET A 59 6.74 -0.58 -11.49
CA MET A 59 6.07 -1.70 -10.83
C MET A 59 4.99 -1.20 -9.88
N THR A 60 3.82 -1.83 -9.90
CA THR A 60 2.69 -1.47 -9.05
C THR A 60 1.92 -2.67 -8.52
N ASN A 61 1.35 -2.54 -7.33
CA ASN A 61 0.36 -3.48 -6.79
C ASN A 61 -1.08 -3.17 -7.23
N ARG A 62 -1.29 -2.07 -7.96
CA ARG A 62 -2.61 -1.65 -8.43
C ARG A 62 -2.90 -2.27 -9.79
N THR A 63 -2.96 -3.62 -9.81
CA THR A 63 -3.30 -4.42 -10.99
C THR A 63 -4.70 -4.11 -11.49
N ASP A 64 -5.61 -3.76 -10.58
CA ASP A 64 -6.98 -3.33 -10.90
C ASP A 64 -7.04 -2.11 -11.83
N MET A 65 -6.09 -1.18 -11.71
CA MET A 65 -6.02 0.03 -12.54
C MET A 65 -5.46 -0.23 -13.95
N LEU A 66 -4.95 -1.44 -14.24
CA LEU A 66 -4.55 -1.85 -15.58
C LEU A 66 -5.75 -2.39 -16.40
N ASP A 67 -6.87 -2.72 -15.75
CA ASP A 67 -8.07 -3.22 -16.39
C ASP A 67 -8.90 -2.07 -16.97
N GLU A 68 -9.33 -2.19 -18.23
CA GLU A 68 -10.26 -1.24 -18.87
C GLU A 68 -11.61 -1.17 -18.16
N GLY A 69 -12.00 -2.24 -17.45
CA GLY A 69 -13.21 -2.32 -16.64
C GLY A 69 -13.11 -1.68 -15.25
N TYR A 70 -11.98 -1.04 -14.92
CA TYR A 70 -11.78 -0.40 -13.63
C TYR A 70 -12.86 0.65 -13.34
N THR A 71 -13.54 0.51 -12.21
CA THR A 71 -14.68 1.36 -11.80
C THR A 71 -14.29 2.49 -10.84
N GLY A 72 -12.98 2.66 -10.57
CA GLY A 72 -12.46 3.78 -9.80
C GLY A 72 -12.42 5.07 -10.63
N GLU A 73 -11.59 6.04 -10.21
CA GLU A 73 -11.55 7.35 -10.87
C GLU A 73 -10.93 7.26 -12.27
N LYS A 74 -9.70 6.72 -12.37
CA LYS A 74 -8.94 6.60 -13.62
C LYS A 74 -8.08 5.35 -13.64
N THR A 75 -7.92 4.77 -14.83
CA THR A 75 -6.93 3.72 -15.09
C THR A 75 -5.52 4.32 -15.20
N TRP A 76 -4.49 3.46 -15.10
CA TRP A 76 -3.11 3.88 -15.37
C TRP A 76 -2.94 4.46 -16.78
N ALA A 77 -3.60 3.88 -17.78
CA ALA A 77 -3.57 4.41 -19.15
C ALA A 77 -4.09 5.84 -19.24
N GLN A 78 -5.19 6.16 -18.53
CA GLN A 78 -5.75 7.50 -18.49
C GLN A 78 -4.84 8.49 -17.75
N TYR A 79 -4.17 8.08 -16.68
CA TYR A 79 -3.17 8.92 -16.01
C TYR A 79 -1.97 9.20 -16.92
N LEU A 80 -1.48 8.18 -17.65
CA LEU A 80 -0.38 8.36 -18.60
C LEU A 80 -0.78 9.25 -19.79
N GLU A 81 -2.00 9.15 -20.29
CA GLU A 81 -2.50 10.05 -21.32
C GLU A 81 -2.47 11.52 -20.87
N GLU A 82 -2.82 11.80 -19.61
CA GLU A 82 -2.74 13.14 -19.05
C GLU A 82 -1.31 13.61 -18.86
N PHE A 83 -0.45 12.75 -18.31
CA PHE A 83 0.97 13.03 -18.13
C PHE A 83 1.67 13.33 -19.46
N ASN A 84 1.39 12.56 -20.50
CA ASN A 84 2.01 12.73 -21.82
C ASN A 84 1.52 13.96 -22.60
N LYS A 85 0.51 14.71 -22.09
CA LYS A 85 0.21 16.04 -22.65
C LYS A 85 1.31 17.04 -22.35
N GLU A 86 1.93 16.92 -21.17
CA GLU A 86 3.02 17.80 -20.70
C GLU A 86 4.40 17.22 -21.06
N TYR A 87 4.54 15.89 -21.04
CA TYR A 87 5.79 15.14 -21.26
C TYR A 87 5.64 14.11 -22.38
N PRO A 88 5.52 14.52 -23.66
CA PRO A 88 5.12 13.63 -24.75
C PRO A 88 6.15 12.57 -25.13
N ASP A 89 7.41 12.79 -24.80
CA ASP A 89 8.52 11.89 -25.15
C ASP A 89 8.95 10.97 -23.97
N ILE A 90 8.25 11.03 -22.82
CA ILE A 90 8.46 10.09 -21.72
C ILE A 90 7.43 8.95 -21.83
N LYS A 91 7.92 7.72 -21.97
CA LYS A 91 7.10 6.52 -21.95
C LYS A 91 7.27 5.81 -20.61
N VAL A 92 6.17 5.25 -20.09
CA VAL A 92 6.18 4.46 -18.86
C VAL A 92 5.53 3.12 -19.15
N ASP A 93 6.31 2.05 -19.05
CA ASP A 93 5.83 0.67 -19.10
C ASP A 93 5.47 0.23 -17.68
N ILE A 94 4.21 -0.16 -17.46
CA ILE A 94 3.69 -0.46 -16.11
C ILE A 94 3.45 -1.96 -15.98
N GLU A 95 4.18 -2.58 -15.05
CA GLU A 95 4.01 -3.97 -14.65
C GLU A 95 3.17 -4.06 -13.36
N GLY A 96 2.02 -4.73 -13.42
CA GLY A 96 1.19 -5.05 -12.25
C GLY A 96 1.58 -6.38 -11.63
N ILE A 97 1.77 -6.41 -10.31
CA ILE A 97 2.16 -7.61 -9.57
C ILE A 97 1.15 -7.86 -8.46
N THR A 98 0.53 -9.05 -8.44
CA THR A 98 -0.49 -9.41 -7.44
C THR A 98 0.16 -9.70 -6.07
N ASP A 99 1.21 -10.51 -6.04
CA ASP A 99 1.94 -10.84 -4.81
C ASP A 99 3.08 -9.84 -4.54
N TYR A 100 2.71 -8.56 -4.61
CA TYR A 100 3.64 -7.44 -4.64
C TYR A 100 4.61 -7.40 -3.45
N SER A 101 4.15 -7.77 -2.25
CA SER A 101 4.98 -7.66 -1.03
C SER A 101 6.25 -8.50 -1.09
N GLU A 102 6.16 -9.73 -1.61
CA GLU A 102 7.31 -10.62 -1.72
C GLU A 102 8.12 -10.35 -2.99
N ASP A 103 7.45 -10.28 -4.13
CA ASP A 103 8.10 -10.11 -5.43
C ASP A 103 8.85 -8.78 -5.54
N SER A 104 8.26 -7.68 -5.06
CA SER A 104 8.91 -6.38 -5.11
C SER A 104 10.16 -6.30 -4.23
N LEU A 105 10.14 -6.96 -3.06
CA LEU A 105 11.30 -7.01 -2.17
C LEU A 105 12.44 -7.83 -2.78
N LEU A 106 12.13 -8.97 -3.38
CA LEU A 106 13.10 -9.81 -4.08
C LEU A 106 13.74 -9.07 -5.26
N ARG A 107 12.94 -8.39 -6.08
CA ARG A 107 13.44 -7.61 -7.22
C ARG A 107 14.25 -6.40 -6.76
N LEU A 108 13.83 -5.71 -5.70
CA LEU A 108 14.57 -4.59 -5.11
C LEU A 108 15.96 -5.04 -4.67
N GLN A 109 16.05 -6.16 -3.94
CA GLN A 109 17.32 -6.74 -3.50
C GLN A 109 18.18 -7.25 -4.67
N GLY A 110 17.56 -7.74 -5.72
CA GLY A 110 18.21 -8.22 -6.94
C GLY A 110 18.64 -7.11 -7.90
N GLY A 111 18.15 -5.88 -7.71
CA GLY A 111 18.39 -4.75 -8.61
C GLY A 111 17.61 -4.83 -9.94
N ASP A 112 16.58 -5.67 -10.04
CA ASP A 112 15.75 -5.86 -11.25
C ASP A 112 14.31 -5.36 -11.00
N TRP A 113 14.16 -4.08 -10.69
CA TRP A 113 12.86 -3.49 -10.36
C TRP A 113 12.45 -2.30 -11.25
N GLY A 114 13.32 -1.84 -12.14
CA GLY A 114 13.04 -0.74 -13.05
C GLY A 114 13.40 0.62 -12.46
N ASP A 115 12.57 1.64 -12.74
CA ASP A 115 12.83 3.04 -12.41
C ASP A 115 11.89 3.59 -11.35
N ILE A 116 10.65 3.08 -11.30
CA ILE A 116 9.60 3.54 -10.38
C ILE A 116 8.93 2.32 -9.76
N MET A 117 8.70 2.36 -8.45
CA MET A 117 7.96 1.30 -7.77
C MET A 117 7.17 1.81 -6.56
N MET A 118 6.18 1.05 -6.15
CA MET A 118 5.61 1.16 -4.81
C MET A 118 6.60 0.60 -3.81
N ILE A 119 7.15 1.44 -2.92
CA ILE A 119 8.18 1.00 -1.97
C ILE A 119 7.63 -0.11 -1.08
N PRO A 120 8.23 -1.32 -1.09
CA PRO A 120 7.84 -2.42 -0.21
C PRO A 120 8.24 -2.14 1.25
N GLU A 121 7.88 -3.05 2.15
CA GLU A 121 8.29 -2.92 3.56
C GLU A 121 9.80 -3.22 3.68
N VAL A 122 10.60 -2.16 3.71
CA VAL A 122 12.05 -2.17 3.92
C VAL A 122 12.41 -1.37 5.17
N ASP A 123 13.56 -1.66 5.74
CA ASP A 123 14.09 -0.83 6.82
C ASP A 123 14.33 0.58 6.33
N LYS A 124 13.87 1.57 7.10
CA LYS A 124 14.00 2.98 6.69
C LYS A 124 15.44 3.42 6.50
N SER A 125 16.38 2.83 7.24
CA SER A 125 17.82 3.06 7.08
C SER A 125 18.36 2.66 5.70
N ASP A 126 17.66 1.77 5.00
CA ASP A 126 18.07 1.28 3.69
C ASP A 126 17.48 2.09 2.52
N LEU A 127 16.57 3.04 2.82
CA LEU A 127 15.89 3.83 1.78
C LEU A 127 16.88 4.55 0.85
N SER A 128 17.90 5.18 1.41
CA SER A 128 18.93 5.88 0.62
C SER A 128 19.82 4.95 -0.23
N THR A 129 19.80 3.65 0.05
CA THR A 129 20.52 2.65 -0.75
C THR A 129 19.77 2.32 -2.05
N TYR A 130 18.45 2.35 -2.02
CA TYR A 130 17.60 1.93 -3.13
C TYR A 130 16.95 3.08 -3.89
N PHE A 131 16.66 4.20 -3.21
CA PHE A 131 15.82 5.26 -3.77
C PHE A 131 16.51 6.62 -3.70
N LEU A 132 16.20 7.46 -4.68
CA LEU A 132 16.58 8.87 -4.66
C LEU A 132 15.68 9.63 -3.68
N SER A 133 16.25 10.58 -2.94
CA SER A 133 15.47 11.51 -2.13
C SER A 133 14.72 12.50 -3.00
N TYR A 134 13.49 12.81 -2.60
CA TYR A 134 12.70 13.93 -3.12
C TYR A 134 13.08 15.27 -2.48
N GLY A 135 13.91 15.24 -1.44
CA GLY A 135 14.36 16.39 -0.66
C GLY A 135 13.91 16.33 0.80
N ASP A 136 14.21 17.37 1.53
CA ASP A 136 13.84 17.48 2.94
C ASP A 136 12.32 17.55 3.13
N VAL A 137 11.85 17.06 4.28
CA VAL A 137 10.41 16.91 4.55
C VAL A 137 9.66 18.25 4.58
N ASP A 138 10.29 19.32 4.97
CA ASP A 138 9.65 20.63 5.04
C ASP A 138 9.36 21.15 3.62
N SER A 139 10.34 21.11 2.73
CA SER A 139 10.20 21.49 1.32
C SER A 139 9.16 20.61 0.58
N VAL A 140 9.20 19.29 0.79
CA VAL A 140 8.24 18.38 0.13
C VAL A 140 6.82 18.60 0.67
N SER A 141 6.66 18.93 1.97
CA SER A 141 5.35 19.17 2.60
C SER A 141 4.64 20.42 2.08
N GLU A 142 5.34 21.34 1.43
CA GLU A 142 4.71 22.49 0.76
C GLU A 142 3.86 22.08 -0.43
N GLN A 143 4.20 20.98 -1.09
CA GLN A 143 3.55 20.49 -2.30
C GLN A 143 2.73 19.22 -2.08
N VAL A 144 3.16 18.34 -1.15
CA VAL A 144 2.59 17.01 -0.95
C VAL A 144 2.08 16.85 0.47
N LYS A 145 0.82 16.44 0.63
CA LYS A 145 0.25 16.13 1.95
C LYS A 145 0.70 14.75 2.42
N TYR A 146 1.07 14.67 3.72
CA TYR A 146 1.40 13.42 4.40
C TYR A 146 2.64 12.66 3.82
N PRO A 147 3.78 13.31 3.57
CA PRO A 147 4.95 12.67 2.98
C PRO A 147 5.74 11.76 3.94
N ASN A 148 5.27 11.58 5.20
CA ASN A 148 6.05 11.03 6.30
C ASN A 148 6.18 9.49 6.30
N ARG A 149 5.49 8.75 5.42
CA ARG A 149 5.57 7.29 5.43
C ARG A 149 7.01 6.82 5.17
N TRP A 150 7.62 7.32 4.14
CA TRP A 150 8.98 6.98 3.73
C TRP A 150 9.96 8.11 4.04
N LEU A 151 9.88 8.61 5.27
CA LEU A 151 10.78 9.61 5.84
C LEU A 151 11.89 8.91 6.62
N TYR A 152 13.14 9.26 6.32
CA TYR A 152 14.30 8.83 7.07
C TYR A 152 15.37 9.94 7.08
N ASP A 153 15.94 10.23 8.25
CA ASP A 153 16.95 11.26 8.50
C ASP A 153 16.60 12.65 7.91
N GLY A 154 15.33 13.02 7.99
CA GLY A 154 14.82 14.29 7.48
C GLY A 154 14.48 14.31 5.99
N GLU A 155 14.85 13.28 5.23
CA GLU A 155 14.67 13.15 3.79
C GLU A 155 13.48 12.26 3.43
N VAL A 156 12.74 12.64 2.39
CA VAL A 156 11.57 11.91 1.86
C VAL A 156 11.98 11.06 0.66
N TYR A 157 11.78 9.76 0.74
CA TYR A 157 12.13 8.79 -0.32
C TYR A 157 10.95 8.26 -1.10
N GLY A 158 9.72 8.57 -0.70
CA GLY A 158 8.53 8.14 -1.41
C GLY A 158 7.36 9.08 -1.22
N LEU A 159 6.65 9.36 -2.31
CA LEU A 159 5.48 10.22 -2.29
C LEU A 159 4.20 9.40 -2.10
N PRO A 160 3.22 9.87 -1.32
CA PRO A 160 1.93 9.23 -1.20
C PRO A 160 1.13 9.41 -2.49
N ILE A 161 0.62 8.34 -3.05
CA ILE A 161 -0.24 8.38 -4.24
C ILE A 161 -1.73 8.39 -3.87
N THR A 162 -2.07 7.96 -2.65
CA THR A 162 -3.45 7.91 -2.16
C THR A 162 -3.49 7.95 -0.64
N ALA A 163 -4.63 8.34 -0.09
CA ALA A 163 -4.97 8.17 1.31
C ALA A 163 -6.11 7.14 1.42
N VAL A 164 -6.00 6.22 2.38
CA VAL A 164 -7.00 5.20 2.63
C VAL A 164 -7.58 5.33 4.03
N GLY A 165 -8.90 5.26 4.13
CA GLY A 165 -9.57 5.03 5.40
C GLY A 165 -9.49 3.55 5.77
N ARG A 166 -9.32 3.24 7.05
CA ARG A 166 -9.49 1.86 7.56
C ARG A 166 -10.94 1.62 7.90
N GLY A 167 -11.44 0.41 7.63
CA GLY A 167 -12.82 0.09 7.85
C GLY A 167 -13.14 -1.36 7.48
N ILE A 168 -14.42 -1.63 7.37
CA ILE A 168 -14.96 -2.94 7.10
C ILE A 168 -15.77 -2.86 5.82
N VAL A 169 -15.36 -3.63 4.81
CA VAL A 169 -16.16 -3.84 3.61
C VAL A 169 -17.15 -4.96 3.88
N TYR A 170 -18.43 -4.76 3.63
CA TYR A 170 -19.47 -5.70 4.00
C TYR A 170 -20.58 -5.77 2.95
N ASN A 171 -21.35 -6.87 2.97
CA ASN A 171 -22.52 -7.03 2.13
C ASN A 171 -23.79 -6.54 2.87
N LYS A 172 -24.34 -5.39 2.44
CA LYS A 172 -25.50 -4.74 3.04
C LYS A 172 -26.74 -5.62 3.04
N ARG A 173 -26.97 -6.37 1.96
CA ARG A 173 -28.12 -7.26 1.83
C ARG A 173 -28.07 -8.36 2.89
N VAL A 174 -26.92 -9.03 3.02
CA VAL A 174 -26.73 -10.11 3.99
C VAL A 174 -26.87 -9.60 5.43
N PHE A 175 -26.32 -8.42 5.74
CA PHE A 175 -26.50 -7.77 7.03
C PHE A 175 -27.99 -7.47 7.31
N SER A 176 -28.70 -6.90 6.34
CA SER A 176 -30.13 -6.60 6.47
C SER A 176 -30.97 -7.87 6.68
N GLU A 177 -30.71 -8.95 5.92
CA GLU A 177 -31.38 -10.26 6.06
C GLU A 177 -31.08 -10.91 7.42
N ALA A 178 -29.94 -10.56 8.07
CA ALA A 178 -29.61 -10.96 9.43
C ALA A 178 -30.22 -10.05 10.50
N GLY A 179 -30.98 -9.03 10.13
CA GLY A 179 -31.58 -8.07 11.05
C GLY A 179 -30.59 -7.06 11.61
N ILE A 180 -29.47 -6.80 10.90
CA ILE A 180 -28.49 -5.78 11.25
C ILE A 180 -28.81 -4.54 10.42
N THR A 181 -29.45 -3.54 11.05
CA THR A 181 -30.00 -2.36 10.37
C THR A 181 -29.14 -1.12 10.52
N SER A 182 -28.07 -1.19 11.32
CA SER A 182 -27.09 -0.11 11.52
C SER A 182 -25.69 -0.67 11.66
N ALA A 183 -24.69 0.10 11.30
CA ALA A 183 -23.30 -0.26 11.53
C ALA A 183 -23.01 -0.42 13.04
N PRO A 184 -22.31 -1.49 13.45
CA PRO A 184 -21.82 -1.64 14.82
C PRO A 184 -20.95 -0.44 15.21
N LYS A 185 -21.04 -0.03 16.46
CA LYS A 185 -20.30 1.13 17.00
C LYS A 185 -19.26 0.73 18.03
N THR A 186 -19.32 -0.51 18.52
CA THR A 186 -18.38 -1.04 19.49
C THR A 186 -17.91 -2.44 19.08
N PRO A 187 -16.78 -2.92 19.60
CA PRO A 187 -16.32 -4.29 19.40
C PRO A 187 -17.37 -5.35 19.74
N GLU A 188 -18.13 -5.16 20.83
CA GLU A 188 -19.16 -6.06 21.26
C GLU A 188 -20.33 -6.10 20.26
N GLU A 189 -20.78 -4.93 19.79
CA GLU A 189 -21.82 -4.82 18.76
C GLU A 189 -21.36 -5.49 17.45
N PHE A 190 -20.07 -5.38 17.10
CA PHE A 190 -19.51 -6.04 15.93
C PHE A 190 -19.54 -7.57 16.07
N LEU A 191 -19.08 -8.10 17.19
CA LEU A 191 -19.12 -9.55 17.46
C LEU A 191 -20.58 -10.08 17.49
N GLU A 192 -21.52 -9.32 18.04
CA GLU A 192 -22.94 -9.68 18.00
C GLU A 192 -23.52 -9.64 16.56
N ALA A 193 -23.07 -8.72 15.73
CA ALA A 193 -23.42 -8.70 14.31
C ALA A 193 -22.91 -9.95 13.58
N LEU A 194 -21.64 -10.33 13.82
CA LEU A 194 -21.08 -11.55 13.26
C LEU A 194 -21.85 -12.82 13.70
N LYS A 195 -22.27 -12.90 14.97
CA LYS A 195 -23.10 -14.01 15.45
C LYS A 195 -24.42 -14.12 14.71
N LYS A 196 -25.06 -12.99 14.37
CA LYS A 196 -26.31 -12.98 13.59
C LYS A 196 -26.10 -13.47 12.14
N LEU A 197 -24.89 -13.32 11.60
CA LEU A 197 -24.50 -13.80 10.27
C LEU A 197 -24.17 -15.30 10.25
N LYS A 198 -23.84 -15.88 11.41
CA LYS A 198 -23.47 -17.30 11.53
C LYS A 198 -24.59 -18.20 11.02
N GLY A 199 -24.26 -19.11 10.11
CA GLY A 199 -25.22 -19.99 9.44
C GLY A 199 -26.03 -19.34 8.30
N LYS A 200 -25.86 -18.04 8.04
CA LYS A 200 -26.42 -17.33 6.90
C LYS A 200 -25.38 -17.10 5.79
N THR A 201 -24.13 -17.13 6.16
CA THR A 201 -22.96 -17.00 5.28
C THR A 201 -22.00 -18.16 5.53
N GLN A 202 -21.08 -18.41 4.58
CA GLN A 202 -20.00 -19.38 4.75
C GLN A 202 -19.02 -18.89 5.84
N ALA A 203 -18.75 -17.59 5.87
CA ALA A 203 -18.00 -16.94 6.93
C ALA A 203 -18.62 -15.57 7.26
N PRO A 204 -19.05 -15.31 8.50
CA PRO A 204 -19.45 -13.98 8.94
C PRO A 204 -18.40 -12.92 8.71
N LEU A 205 -17.18 -13.17 9.18
CA LEU A 205 -15.95 -12.42 8.95
C LEU A 205 -14.98 -13.29 8.16
N TYR A 206 -14.53 -12.83 7.01
CA TYR A 206 -13.52 -13.52 6.22
C TYR A 206 -12.17 -12.83 6.42
N THR A 207 -11.19 -13.54 7.00
CA THR A 207 -9.90 -12.96 7.35
C THR A 207 -8.95 -12.92 6.17
N ASN A 208 -9.13 -13.84 5.21
CA ASN A 208 -8.26 -13.99 4.06
C ASN A 208 -6.80 -14.30 4.45
N TYR A 209 -6.65 -15.12 5.49
CA TYR A 209 -5.39 -15.33 6.22
C TYR A 209 -4.23 -15.81 5.31
N ALA A 210 -4.49 -16.72 4.35
CA ALA A 210 -3.44 -17.25 3.49
C ALA A 210 -2.75 -16.16 2.64
N ALA A 211 -3.43 -15.05 2.37
CA ALA A 211 -2.83 -13.91 1.69
C ALA A 211 -1.79 -13.15 2.56
N GLY A 212 -1.75 -13.39 3.86
CA GLY A 212 -0.81 -12.82 4.83
C GLY A 212 -0.98 -11.31 5.05
N TRP A 213 -0.85 -10.50 4.01
CA TRP A 213 -0.92 -9.04 4.07
C TRP A 213 -2.26 -8.51 4.63
N THR A 214 -3.34 -9.26 4.52
CA THR A 214 -4.67 -8.89 5.04
C THR A 214 -4.68 -8.73 6.56
N MET A 215 -3.80 -9.44 7.26
CA MET A 215 -3.65 -9.29 8.71
C MET A 215 -3.12 -7.91 9.08
N GLY A 216 -2.34 -7.26 8.22
CA GLY A 216 -1.88 -5.89 8.39
C GLY A 216 -3.01 -4.85 8.46
N ALA A 217 -4.21 -5.17 7.95
CA ALA A 217 -5.38 -4.30 8.12
C ALA A 217 -5.81 -4.15 9.59
N TRP A 218 -5.60 -5.19 10.40
CA TRP A 218 -5.85 -5.15 11.85
C TRP A 218 -4.82 -4.30 12.57
N ASP A 219 -3.55 -4.36 12.16
CA ASP A 219 -2.48 -3.54 12.73
C ASP A 219 -2.78 -2.03 12.63
N ASP A 220 -3.42 -1.61 11.56
CA ASP A 220 -3.73 -0.20 11.34
C ASP A 220 -4.73 0.35 12.37
N TYR A 221 -5.61 -0.50 12.93
CA TYR A 221 -6.52 -0.10 14.01
C TYR A 221 -5.80 0.08 15.35
N THR A 222 -4.61 -0.49 15.54
CA THR A 222 -3.81 -0.31 16.77
C THR A 222 -3.29 1.12 16.95
N ALA A 223 -3.34 1.94 15.90
CA ALA A 223 -3.00 3.36 15.97
C ALA A 223 -4.18 4.19 16.50
N VAL A 224 -4.72 5.08 15.68
CA VAL A 224 -5.74 6.07 16.09
C VAL A 224 -7.00 5.42 16.67
N ALA A 225 -7.49 4.33 16.07
CA ALA A 225 -8.76 3.74 16.48
C ALA A 225 -8.70 3.17 17.91
N ALA A 226 -7.62 2.49 18.28
CA ALA A 226 -7.48 1.91 19.62
C ALA A 226 -6.86 2.89 20.63
N THR A 227 -5.81 3.61 20.25
CA THR A 227 -5.02 4.43 21.19
C THR A 227 -5.37 5.92 21.16
N GLY A 228 -6.13 6.37 20.18
CA GLY A 228 -6.37 7.81 19.94
C GLY A 228 -5.14 8.58 19.44
N ASP A 229 -4.06 7.88 19.10
CA ASP A 229 -2.76 8.48 18.79
C ASP A 229 -2.25 8.03 17.41
N GLY A 230 -2.25 8.95 16.44
CA GLY A 230 -1.76 8.70 15.09
C GLY A 230 -0.27 8.39 14.98
N THR A 231 0.51 8.72 16.02
CA THR A 231 1.95 8.45 16.07
C THR A 231 2.30 7.12 16.75
N PHE A 232 1.31 6.47 17.38
CA PHE A 232 1.55 5.28 18.20
C PHE A 232 2.30 4.19 17.44
N ARG A 233 1.79 3.75 16.30
CA ARG A 233 2.37 2.65 15.51
C ARG A 233 3.78 2.95 15.02
N ASN A 234 3.99 4.15 14.50
CA ASN A 234 5.23 4.48 13.78
C ASN A 234 6.33 5.07 14.67
N GLN A 235 5.97 5.58 15.86
CA GLN A 235 6.93 6.28 16.72
C GLN A 235 6.96 5.75 18.16
N LYS A 236 5.83 5.25 18.71
CA LYS A 236 5.73 4.87 20.13
C LYS A 236 5.78 3.37 20.37
N LEU A 237 5.20 2.57 19.47
CA LEU A 237 5.07 1.12 19.66
C LEU A 237 6.42 0.44 19.92
N VAL A 238 7.45 0.77 19.15
CA VAL A 238 8.78 0.17 19.28
C VAL A 238 9.48 0.51 20.60
N HIS A 239 9.07 1.61 21.26
CA HIS A 239 9.61 2.06 22.55
C HIS A 239 8.69 1.75 23.73
N ALA A 240 7.48 1.27 23.48
CA ALA A 240 6.53 0.95 24.53
C ALA A 240 6.96 -0.32 25.28
N LYS A 241 6.84 -0.29 26.62
CA LYS A 241 7.29 -1.40 27.46
C LYS A 241 6.41 -2.63 27.32
N ASP A 242 5.10 -2.46 27.32
CA ASP A 242 4.11 -3.55 27.23
C ASP A 242 2.96 -3.12 26.30
N PRO A 243 3.25 -2.94 24.97
CA PRO A 243 2.32 -2.27 24.04
C PRO A 243 1.04 -3.08 23.78
N PHE A 244 1.06 -4.37 24.08
CA PHE A 244 -0.08 -5.29 23.92
C PHE A 244 -0.70 -5.72 25.27
N SER A 245 -0.38 -5.03 26.37
CA SER A 245 -1.09 -5.23 27.62
C SER A 245 -2.51 -4.70 27.56
N ASP A 246 -3.42 -5.33 28.32
CA ASP A 246 -4.80 -4.86 28.47
C ASP A 246 -4.91 -3.87 29.63
N PRO A 247 -5.12 -2.57 29.39
CA PRO A 247 -5.36 -1.60 30.46
C PRO A 247 -6.78 -1.72 31.05
N GLY A 248 -7.65 -2.52 30.44
CA GLY A 248 -9.03 -2.72 30.89
C GLY A 248 -10.01 -1.62 30.45
N ASP A 249 -9.58 -0.68 29.61
CA ASP A 249 -10.40 0.44 29.14
C ASP A 249 -10.72 0.39 27.63
N GLY A 250 -10.27 -0.68 26.95
CA GLY A 250 -10.52 -0.88 25.52
C GLY A 250 -9.61 -0.08 24.58
N THR A 251 -8.61 0.65 25.10
CA THR A 251 -7.80 1.61 24.33
C THR A 251 -6.41 1.09 23.92
N SER A 252 -6.20 -0.21 23.91
CA SER A 252 -4.88 -0.78 23.58
C SER A 252 -4.87 -1.59 22.29
N ALA A 253 -3.67 -1.81 21.75
CA ALA A 253 -3.44 -2.71 20.63
C ALA A 253 -3.95 -4.14 20.92
N TYR A 254 -3.85 -4.61 22.17
CA TYR A 254 -4.41 -5.88 22.61
C TYR A 254 -5.90 -6.00 22.28
N ASN A 255 -6.68 -4.94 22.52
CA ASN A 255 -8.13 -4.95 22.28
C ASN A 255 -8.50 -5.13 20.80
N VAL A 256 -7.67 -4.65 19.87
CA VAL A 256 -7.86 -4.87 18.44
C VAL A 256 -7.72 -6.36 18.10
N TYR A 257 -6.62 -6.98 18.54
CA TYR A 257 -6.39 -8.40 18.27
C TYR A 257 -7.34 -9.30 19.04
N LYS A 258 -7.82 -8.84 20.21
CA LYS A 258 -8.84 -9.57 20.96
C LYS A 258 -10.15 -9.71 20.17
N ILE A 259 -10.55 -8.72 19.40
CA ILE A 259 -11.73 -8.82 18.53
C ILE A 259 -11.54 -9.95 17.51
N LEU A 260 -10.38 -10.00 16.87
CA LEU A 260 -10.06 -11.07 15.91
C LEU A 260 -10.02 -12.44 16.59
N TYR A 261 -9.34 -12.53 17.74
CA TYR A 261 -9.28 -13.75 18.54
C TYR A 261 -10.66 -14.25 18.93
N ASP A 262 -11.51 -13.38 19.47
CA ASP A 262 -12.87 -13.71 19.90
C ASP A 262 -13.75 -14.15 18.70
N ALA A 263 -13.55 -13.55 17.53
CA ALA A 263 -14.25 -13.99 16.31
C ALA A 263 -13.85 -15.41 15.90
N VAL A 264 -12.56 -15.71 15.92
CA VAL A 264 -12.03 -17.05 15.61
C VAL A 264 -12.52 -18.08 16.65
N GLU A 265 -12.35 -17.78 17.95
CA GLU A 265 -12.75 -18.68 19.05
C GLU A 265 -14.25 -19.05 18.99
N GLN A 266 -15.09 -18.10 18.59
CA GLN A 266 -16.54 -18.30 18.48
C GLN A 266 -16.98 -18.92 17.14
N GLY A 267 -16.04 -19.25 16.25
CA GLY A 267 -16.31 -19.80 14.92
C GLY A 267 -17.13 -18.83 14.05
N LEU A 268 -16.71 -17.55 14.03
CA LEU A 268 -17.33 -16.47 13.25
C LEU A 268 -16.52 -16.11 12.01
N THR A 269 -15.47 -16.88 11.74
CA THR A 269 -14.59 -16.73 10.59
C THR A 269 -14.70 -17.91 9.64
N GLU A 270 -13.91 -17.94 8.58
CA GLU A 270 -13.74 -19.13 7.72
C GLU A 270 -13.20 -20.32 8.51
N ASP A 271 -13.58 -21.54 8.11
CA ASP A 271 -13.16 -22.78 8.77
C ASP A 271 -11.72 -23.20 8.40
N ASP A 272 -11.27 -22.90 7.17
CA ASP A 272 -9.94 -23.21 6.67
C ASP A 272 -9.20 -21.94 6.27
N PHE A 273 -8.24 -21.55 7.08
CA PHE A 273 -7.41 -20.37 6.86
C PHE A 273 -6.34 -20.56 5.78
N SER A 274 -5.98 -21.82 5.47
CA SER A 274 -4.89 -22.14 4.54
C SER A 274 -5.28 -22.06 3.07
N THR A 275 -6.57 -22.12 2.78
CA THR A 275 -7.12 -22.14 1.42
C THR A 275 -7.80 -20.83 1.02
N THR A 276 -7.65 -19.77 1.84
CA THR A 276 -8.22 -18.47 1.49
C THR A 276 -7.55 -17.87 0.27
N ASP A 277 -8.34 -17.20 -0.57
CA ASP A 277 -7.89 -16.58 -1.81
C ASP A 277 -8.42 -15.15 -1.90
N TRP A 278 -7.51 -14.18 -2.08
CA TRP A 278 -7.86 -12.78 -2.15
C TRP A 278 -8.74 -12.47 -3.36
N GLU A 279 -8.37 -12.95 -4.54
CA GLU A 279 -9.11 -12.65 -5.76
C GLU A 279 -10.51 -13.23 -5.73
N GLY A 280 -10.66 -14.49 -5.30
CA GLY A 280 -11.94 -15.15 -5.12
C GLY A 280 -12.79 -14.51 -4.03
N SER A 281 -12.19 -14.04 -2.94
CA SER A 281 -12.93 -13.46 -1.81
C SER A 281 -13.71 -12.20 -2.18
N LYS A 282 -13.24 -11.43 -3.15
CA LYS A 282 -13.93 -10.25 -3.66
C LYS A 282 -15.31 -10.63 -4.24
N ASN A 283 -15.35 -11.67 -5.05
CA ASN A 283 -16.61 -12.18 -5.60
C ASN A 283 -17.49 -12.84 -4.51
N MET A 284 -16.90 -13.57 -3.56
CA MET A 284 -17.65 -14.15 -2.44
C MET A 284 -18.35 -13.08 -1.60
N LEU A 285 -17.68 -11.95 -1.34
CA LEU A 285 -18.30 -10.83 -0.63
C LEU A 285 -19.34 -10.12 -1.50
N ASN A 286 -19.06 -9.90 -2.79
CA ASN A 286 -20.01 -9.30 -3.73
C ASN A 286 -21.31 -10.10 -3.81
N SER A 287 -21.23 -11.44 -3.94
CA SER A 287 -22.39 -12.33 -4.02
C SER A 287 -23.09 -12.56 -2.67
N GLY A 288 -22.48 -12.21 -1.55
CA GLY A 288 -23.00 -12.42 -0.20
C GLY A 288 -22.74 -13.82 0.37
N GLN A 289 -21.79 -14.55 -0.20
CA GLN A 289 -21.33 -15.83 0.38
C GLN A 289 -20.61 -15.62 1.70
N ILE A 290 -19.88 -14.51 1.86
CA ILE A 290 -19.28 -14.07 3.11
C ILE A 290 -19.89 -12.73 3.56
N GLY A 291 -19.83 -12.45 4.86
CA GLY A 291 -20.50 -11.28 5.45
C GLY A 291 -19.70 -9.99 5.32
N CYS A 292 -18.45 -10.01 5.76
CA CYS A 292 -17.56 -8.83 5.76
C CYS A 292 -16.08 -9.21 5.77
N MET A 293 -15.22 -8.22 5.47
CA MET A 293 -13.77 -8.25 5.60
C MET A 293 -13.27 -6.95 6.20
N VAL A 294 -12.29 -7.03 7.12
CA VAL A 294 -11.57 -5.88 7.65
C VAL A 294 -10.48 -5.48 6.67
N LEU A 295 -10.61 -4.32 6.04
CA LEU A 295 -9.75 -3.85 4.95
C LEU A 295 -9.61 -2.31 5.00
N GLY A 296 -9.21 -1.72 3.89
CA GLY A 296 -9.22 -0.28 3.67
C GLY A 296 -10.26 0.13 2.62
N SER A 297 -10.52 1.42 2.52
CA SER A 297 -11.46 2.00 1.54
C SER A 297 -11.09 1.66 0.09
N TRP A 298 -9.84 1.34 -0.19
CA TRP A 298 -9.33 0.90 -1.50
C TRP A 298 -9.97 -0.42 -1.98
N ALA A 299 -10.36 -1.30 -1.05
CA ALA A 299 -10.98 -2.58 -1.39
C ALA A 299 -12.45 -2.44 -1.82
N TYR A 300 -13.12 -1.37 -1.40
CA TYR A 300 -14.52 -1.14 -1.72
C TYR A 300 -14.82 -1.15 -3.23
N PRO A 301 -14.13 -0.36 -4.09
CA PRO A 301 -14.38 -0.41 -5.54
C PRO A 301 -14.02 -1.77 -6.15
N GLN A 302 -12.98 -2.44 -5.67
CA GLN A 302 -12.60 -3.76 -6.17
C GLN A 302 -13.68 -4.81 -5.89
N VAL A 303 -14.19 -4.85 -4.66
CA VAL A 303 -15.28 -5.76 -4.29
C VAL A 303 -16.57 -5.40 -5.03
N LYS A 304 -16.86 -4.11 -5.19
CA LYS A 304 -18.03 -3.63 -5.91
C LYS A 304 -18.05 -4.11 -7.37
N SER A 305 -16.90 -4.12 -8.03
CA SER A 305 -16.76 -4.54 -9.44
C SER A 305 -16.53 -6.04 -9.63
N ALA A 306 -16.32 -6.81 -8.56
CA ALA A 306 -16.01 -8.24 -8.64
C ALA A 306 -17.18 -9.16 -9.00
N GLY A 307 -18.38 -8.61 -9.19
CA GLY A 307 -19.58 -9.36 -9.57
C GLY A 307 -20.75 -8.43 -9.89
N ASP A 308 -21.93 -9.02 -10.07
CA ASP A 308 -23.15 -8.32 -10.50
C ASP A 308 -23.97 -7.70 -9.34
N LYS A 309 -23.51 -7.84 -8.10
CA LYS A 309 -24.17 -7.35 -6.88
C LYS A 309 -23.44 -6.16 -6.22
N GLY A 310 -22.74 -5.36 -7.01
CA GLY A 310 -21.97 -4.22 -6.51
C GLY A 310 -22.78 -3.23 -5.67
N GLU A 311 -24.07 -3.08 -5.92
CA GLU A 311 -24.95 -2.20 -5.13
C GLU A 311 -25.20 -2.71 -3.70
N ASP A 312 -24.98 -4.02 -3.46
CA ASP A 312 -25.09 -4.60 -2.12
C ASP A 312 -23.85 -4.32 -1.26
N ILE A 313 -22.77 -3.82 -1.84
CA ILE A 313 -21.55 -3.58 -1.10
C ILE A 313 -21.62 -2.26 -0.33
N GLY A 314 -21.20 -2.31 0.93
CA GLY A 314 -21.10 -1.19 1.84
C GLY A 314 -19.70 -1.11 2.45
N TYR A 315 -19.44 0.05 3.06
CA TYR A 315 -18.24 0.32 3.82
C TYR A 315 -18.63 1.00 5.13
N MET A 316 -18.05 0.55 6.24
CA MET A 316 -18.26 1.10 7.57
C MET A 316 -16.91 1.19 8.32
N PRO A 317 -16.77 2.17 9.24
CA PRO A 317 -15.56 2.31 10.06
C PRO A 317 -15.33 1.10 10.96
#